data_456bbd9df016b6485637bc19d9e4d1c4
#
_entry.id   456bbd9df016b6485637bc19d9e4d1c4
#
_cell.length_a   1.000
_cell.length_b   1.000
_cell.length_c   1.000
_cell.angle_alpha   90.00
_cell.angle_beta   90.00
_cell.angle_gamma   90.00
#
_symmetry.space_group_name_H-M   'P 1'
#
loop_
_entity.id
_entity.type
_entity.pdbx_description
1 polymer ?
#
loop_
_entity_poly.entity_id
_entity_poly.type
_entity_poly.pdbx_seq_one_letter_code
_entity_poly.pdbx_strand_id
1 'polypeptide(L)'
;MIELIDVHKSFGKHRVLTGLNLSIEDGKTTVIIGRSGGGKSVLLKHIIGLIKPDQGQVLVDGVDMARLNDRELNEIRKKFGMLFQEAALFDSMTVGENVAFPLWEHARLKEKEIREIVSDRLRAVGLSGVEEKMPSELSGGMRKRVGLARAIALRPQIVLFDEPTTGLDPVMTEAINHLIMETQENFHLTCVVISHDLQSIFRIGHKIAMLYEGVIIAQGTPEDIRASRDPVIKQFLAGSIEGPIRIM
;
A
#
# COMPACT_ATOMS: atom_id res chain seq x y z
N MET A 1 -8.94 2.52 12.32
CA MET A 1 -7.68 1.95 12.85
C MET A 1 -7.52 0.50 12.39
N ILE A 2 -6.28 0.09 12.02
CA ILE A 2 -5.99 -1.30 11.64
C ILE A 2 -5.08 -1.92 12.70
N GLU A 3 -5.42 -3.12 13.18
CA GLU A 3 -4.64 -3.86 14.17
C GLU A 3 -4.44 -5.29 13.72
N LEU A 4 -3.21 -5.75 13.78
CA LEU A 4 -2.85 -7.15 13.61
C LEU A 4 -2.38 -7.67 14.97
N ILE A 5 -3.00 -8.74 15.45
CA ILE A 5 -2.78 -9.28 16.80
C ILE A 5 -2.41 -10.75 16.66
N ASP A 6 -1.16 -11.06 17.04
CA ASP A 6 -0.59 -12.41 17.04
C ASP A 6 -0.83 -13.15 15.71
N VAL A 7 -0.62 -12.48 14.58
CA VAL A 7 -0.93 -13.02 13.26
C VAL A 7 0.12 -14.03 12.82
N HIS A 8 -0.33 -15.26 12.54
CA HIS A 8 0.48 -16.34 11.97
C HIS A 8 -0.02 -16.70 10.56
N LYS A 9 0.93 -16.98 9.65
CA LYS A 9 0.64 -17.47 8.31
C LYS A 9 1.73 -18.36 7.77
N SER A 10 1.31 -19.52 7.26
CA SER A 10 2.20 -20.45 6.58
C SER A 10 1.66 -20.87 5.22
N PHE A 11 2.53 -21.18 4.30
CA PHE A 11 2.22 -21.79 3.01
C PHE A 11 2.94 -23.15 2.93
N GLY A 12 2.21 -24.23 3.16
CA GLY A 12 2.79 -25.53 3.36
C GLY A 12 3.73 -25.55 4.56
N LYS A 13 5.00 -25.89 4.35
CA LYS A 13 6.02 -25.91 5.42
C LYS A 13 6.70 -24.54 5.67
N HIS A 14 6.46 -23.56 4.78
CA HIS A 14 7.09 -22.25 4.87
C HIS A 14 6.29 -21.32 5.77
N ARG A 15 6.84 -20.98 6.94
CA ARG A 15 6.26 -19.98 7.85
C ARG A 15 6.63 -18.58 7.37
N VAL A 16 5.63 -17.73 7.14
CA VAL A 16 5.82 -16.37 6.62
C VAL A 16 5.56 -15.31 7.70
N LEU A 17 4.50 -15.48 8.49
CA LEU A 17 4.23 -14.64 9.66
C LEU A 17 4.18 -15.54 10.89
N THR A 18 4.78 -15.10 11.99
CA THR A 18 5.09 -15.96 13.16
C THR A 18 4.73 -15.28 14.49
N GLY A 19 3.51 -14.74 14.59
CA GLY A 19 3.05 -13.98 15.76
C GLY A 19 3.22 -12.47 15.58
N LEU A 20 2.88 -11.98 14.38
CA LEU A 20 3.03 -10.58 14.02
C LEU A 20 2.02 -9.70 14.76
N ASN A 21 2.52 -8.65 15.41
CA ASN A 21 1.71 -7.60 16.03
C ASN A 21 2.04 -6.25 15.38
N LEU A 22 1.03 -5.53 14.91
CA LEU A 22 1.18 -4.22 14.28
C LEU A 22 -0.09 -3.39 14.48
N SER A 23 0.07 -2.12 14.82
CA SER A 23 -1.01 -1.14 14.87
C SER A 23 -0.73 0.00 13.89
N ILE A 24 -1.72 0.31 13.06
CA ILE A 24 -1.69 1.36 12.03
C ILE A 24 -2.67 2.45 12.44
N GLU A 25 -2.16 3.65 12.63
CA GLU A 25 -2.93 4.81 13.08
C GLU A 25 -3.71 5.44 11.92
N ASP A 26 -4.93 5.88 12.21
CA ASP A 26 -5.77 6.57 11.23
C ASP A 26 -5.16 7.92 10.81
N GLY A 27 -5.35 8.27 9.55
CA GLY A 27 -4.90 9.54 9.00
C GLY A 27 -3.38 9.70 8.92
N LYS A 28 -2.62 8.61 9.07
CA LYS A 28 -1.15 8.60 8.99
C LYS A 28 -0.63 7.61 7.97
N THR A 29 0.60 7.84 7.53
CA THR A 29 1.34 6.90 6.69
C THR A 29 2.21 6.00 7.54
N THR A 30 1.92 4.69 7.55
CA THR A 30 2.79 3.67 8.13
C THR A 30 3.57 2.99 7.01
N VAL A 31 4.89 3.05 7.07
CA VAL A 31 5.77 2.38 6.10
C VAL A 31 6.27 1.06 6.68
N ILE A 32 6.07 -0.03 5.94
CA ILE A 32 6.53 -1.38 6.31
C ILE A 32 7.81 -1.67 5.52
N ILE A 33 8.89 -1.86 6.22
CA ILE A 33 10.22 -2.16 5.66
C ILE A 33 10.64 -3.60 5.99
N GLY A 34 11.63 -4.11 5.28
CA GLY A 34 12.19 -5.46 5.50
C GLY A 34 12.65 -6.10 4.20
N ARG A 35 13.31 -7.26 4.31
CA ARG A 35 13.88 -8.00 3.16
C ARG A 35 12.84 -8.28 2.08
N SER A 36 13.32 -8.37 0.82
CA SER A 36 12.54 -8.96 -0.28
C SER A 36 12.17 -10.42 0.10
N GLY A 37 10.94 -10.81 -0.19
CA GLY A 37 10.40 -12.11 0.21
C GLY A 37 10.11 -12.30 1.71
N GLY A 38 10.31 -11.27 2.55
CA GLY A 38 10.11 -11.33 4.00
C GLY A 38 8.65 -11.31 4.49
N GLY A 39 7.66 -11.39 3.58
CA GLY A 39 6.23 -11.46 3.96
C GLY A 39 5.47 -10.13 3.90
N LYS A 40 6.07 -9.02 3.45
CA LYS A 40 5.43 -7.69 3.41
C LYS A 40 4.14 -7.68 2.56
N SER A 41 4.18 -8.20 1.34
CA SER A 41 2.97 -8.30 0.49
C SER A 41 1.96 -9.31 1.03
N VAL A 42 2.39 -10.33 1.78
CA VAL A 42 1.49 -11.24 2.52
C VAL A 42 0.77 -10.47 3.61
N LEU A 43 1.47 -9.58 4.32
CA LEU A 43 0.88 -8.69 5.32
C LEU A 43 -0.21 -7.78 4.72
N LEU A 44 0.06 -7.10 3.59
CA LEU A 44 -0.98 -6.30 2.89
C LEU A 44 -2.19 -7.13 2.51
N LYS A 45 -1.98 -8.37 2.02
CA LYS A 45 -3.09 -9.27 1.67
C LYS A 45 -3.95 -9.65 2.87
N HIS A 46 -3.39 -9.72 4.08
CA HIS A 46 -4.17 -9.91 5.31
C HIS A 46 -4.97 -8.64 5.65
N ILE A 47 -4.37 -7.46 5.56
CA ILE A 47 -5.03 -6.18 5.87
C ILE A 47 -6.28 -5.99 5.00
N ILE A 48 -6.21 -6.26 3.68
CA ILE A 48 -7.36 -6.14 2.77
C ILE A 48 -8.27 -7.39 2.77
N GLY A 49 -7.93 -8.41 3.57
CA GLY A 49 -8.72 -9.64 3.68
C GLY A 49 -8.68 -10.56 2.45
N LEU A 50 -7.65 -10.46 1.60
CA LEU A 50 -7.44 -11.37 0.46
C LEU A 50 -7.01 -12.78 0.91
N ILE A 51 -6.35 -12.86 2.07
CA ILE A 51 -6.00 -14.11 2.72
C ILE A 51 -6.35 -14.04 4.20
N LYS A 52 -6.76 -15.17 4.77
CA LYS A 52 -7.05 -15.28 6.20
C LYS A 52 -5.80 -15.75 6.95
N PRO A 53 -5.54 -15.24 8.15
CA PRO A 53 -4.47 -15.75 9.01
C PRO A 53 -4.77 -17.20 9.43
N ASP A 54 -3.73 -17.97 9.73
CA ASP A 54 -3.89 -19.33 10.29
C ASP A 54 -4.19 -19.24 11.81
N GLN A 55 -3.65 -18.20 12.48
CA GLN A 55 -3.94 -17.84 13.87
C GLN A 55 -3.84 -16.33 14.04
N GLY A 56 -4.45 -15.80 15.11
CA GLY A 56 -4.48 -14.37 15.41
C GLY A 56 -5.65 -13.65 14.75
N GLN A 57 -5.61 -12.33 14.76
CA GLN A 57 -6.70 -11.48 14.29
C GLN A 57 -6.17 -10.34 13.42
N VAL A 58 -6.99 -9.93 12.44
CA VAL A 58 -6.78 -8.71 11.66
C VAL A 58 -8.04 -7.86 11.81
N LEU A 59 -7.92 -6.79 12.56
CA LEU A 59 -9.02 -5.89 12.85
C LEU A 59 -8.94 -4.64 11.97
N VAL A 60 -10.04 -4.28 11.34
CA VAL A 60 -10.24 -3.00 10.64
C VAL A 60 -11.42 -2.30 11.29
N ASP A 61 -11.19 -1.15 11.91
CA ASP A 61 -12.19 -0.43 12.72
C ASP A 61 -12.86 -1.33 13.77
N GLY A 62 -12.08 -2.20 14.42
CA GLY A 62 -12.53 -3.16 15.41
C GLY A 62 -13.23 -4.40 14.87
N VAL A 63 -13.38 -4.54 13.54
CA VAL A 63 -14.04 -5.69 12.90
C VAL A 63 -12.98 -6.70 12.45
N ASP A 64 -13.09 -7.96 12.91
CA ASP A 64 -12.19 -9.03 12.54
C ASP A 64 -12.45 -9.53 11.11
N MET A 65 -11.53 -9.20 10.20
CA MET A 65 -11.60 -9.54 8.78
C MET A 65 -11.68 -11.05 8.51
N ALA A 66 -11.10 -11.87 9.39
CA ALA A 66 -11.08 -13.32 9.23
C ALA A 66 -12.46 -13.98 9.48
N ARG A 67 -13.34 -13.32 10.24
CA ARG A 67 -14.67 -13.81 10.63
C ARG A 67 -15.77 -13.42 9.65
N LEU A 68 -15.50 -12.50 8.74
CA LEU A 68 -16.46 -12.02 7.78
C LEU A 68 -16.74 -13.03 6.67
N ASN A 69 -18.00 -13.06 6.20
CA ASN A 69 -18.35 -13.70 4.94
C ASN A 69 -17.99 -12.79 3.75
N ASP A 70 -18.05 -13.35 2.53
CA ASP A 70 -17.59 -12.62 1.33
C ASP A 70 -18.37 -11.32 1.07
N ARG A 71 -19.66 -11.27 1.40
CA ARG A 71 -20.49 -10.08 1.23
C ARG A 71 -20.06 -8.96 2.20
N GLU A 72 -19.90 -9.31 3.46
CA GLU A 72 -19.44 -8.38 4.51
C GLU A 72 -18.02 -7.89 4.22
N LEU A 73 -17.15 -8.80 3.80
CA LEU A 73 -15.77 -8.49 3.43
C LEU A 73 -15.71 -7.52 2.24
N ASN A 74 -16.58 -7.70 1.23
CA ASN A 74 -16.65 -6.80 0.09
C ASN A 74 -17.13 -5.40 0.49
N GLU A 75 -18.03 -5.25 1.46
CA GLU A 75 -18.41 -3.93 1.96
C GLU A 75 -17.23 -3.22 2.67
N ILE A 76 -16.44 -3.95 3.46
CA ILE A 76 -15.25 -3.38 4.09
C ILE A 76 -14.18 -3.05 3.04
N ARG A 77 -13.99 -3.88 2.01
CA ARG A 77 -13.03 -3.62 0.93
C ARG A 77 -13.29 -2.33 0.17
N LYS A 78 -14.50 -1.82 0.13
CA LYS A 78 -14.81 -0.49 -0.45
C LYS A 78 -14.13 0.67 0.29
N LYS A 79 -13.74 0.47 1.55
CA LYS A 79 -12.94 1.44 2.31
C LYS A 79 -11.47 1.48 1.88
N PHE A 80 -11.03 0.54 1.06
CA PHE A 80 -9.64 0.39 0.64
C PHE A 80 -9.45 0.81 -0.81
N GLY A 81 -8.35 1.52 -1.05
CA GLY A 81 -7.72 1.62 -2.36
C GLY A 81 -6.40 0.85 -2.36
N MET A 82 -5.96 0.40 -3.51
CA MET A 82 -4.65 -0.28 -3.62
C MET A 82 -3.91 0.15 -4.88
N LEU A 83 -2.66 0.57 -4.70
CA LEU A 83 -1.69 0.77 -5.77
C LEU A 83 -0.68 -0.37 -5.73
N PHE A 84 -0.71 -1.19 -6.79
CA PHE A 84 0.21 -2.31 -6.98
C PHE A 84 1.55 -1.85 -7.56
N GLN A 85 2.57 -2.68 -7.41
CA GLN A 85 3.93 -2.41 -7.87
C GLN A 85 3.99 -2.00 -9.35
N GLU A 86 3.28 -2.67 -10.25
CA GLU A 86 3.20 -2.37 -11.69
C GLU A 86 1.94 -1.59 -12.07
N ALA A 87 1.30 -0.88 -11.09
CA ALA A 87 0.02 -0.21 -11.22
C ALA A 87 -1.17 -1.14 -11.56
N ALA A 88 -0.93 -2.31 -12.11
CA ALA A 88 -1.92 -3.34 -12.49
C ALA A 88 -3.13 -2.74 -13.25
N LEU A 89 -2.86 -1.89 -14.25
CA LEU A 89 -3.90 -1.37 -15.13
C LEU A 89 -4.40 -2.48 -16.06
N PHE A 90 -5.67 -2.42 -16.41
CA PHE A 90 -6.24 -3.29 -17.44
C PHE A 90 -5.79 -2.78 -18.81
N ASP A 91 -4.98 -3.56 -19.51
CA ASP A 91 -4.42 -3.19 -20.82
C ASP A 91 -5.49 -3.06 -21.92
N SER A 92 -6.65 -3.67 -21.73
CA SER A 92 -7.81 -3.60 -22.65
C SER A 92 -8.73 -2.42 -22.39
N MET A 93 -8.43 -1.60 -21.38
CA MET A 93 -9.23 -0.43 -20.99
C MET A 93 -8.41 0.85 -21.16
N THR A 94 -9.08 1.94 -21.53
CA THR A 94 -8.48 3.27 -21.53
C THR A 94 -8.10 3.72 -20.11
N VAL A 95 -7.38 4.81 -19.99
CA VAL A 95 -7.06 5.46 -18.69
C VAL A 95 -8.35 5.82 -17.96
N GLY A 96 -9.31 6.43 -18.64
CA GLY A 96 -10.59 6.80 -18.05
C GLY A 96 -11.37 5.60 -17.55
N GLU A 97 -11.42 4.53 -18.34
CA GLU A 97 -12.09 3.28 -17.97
C GLU A 97 -11.40 2.58 -16.79
N ASN A 98 -10.07 2.58 -16.75
CA ASN A 98 -9.32 2.06 -15.58
C ASN A 98 -9.68 2.78 -14.29
N VAL A 99 -9.80 4.12 -14.33
CA VAL A 99 -10.18 4.92 -13.14
C VAL A 99 -11.67 4.77 -12.83
N ALA A 100 -12.53 4.61 -13.84
CA ALA A 100 -13.97 4.41 -13.69
C ALA A 100 -14.34 3.02 -13.16
N PHE A 101 -13.48 2.01 -13.39
CA PHE A 101 -13.79 0.61 -13.09
C PHE A 101 -14.32 0.38 -11.67
N PRO A 102 -13.68 0.87 -10.57
CA PRO A 102 -14.22 0.71 -9.23
C PRO A 102 -15.60 1.38 -9.04
N LEU A 103 -15.86 2.47 -9.75
CA LEU A 103 -17.14 3.19 -9.68
C LEU A 103 -18.27 2.37 -10.32
N TRP A 104 -18.01 1.74 -11.47
CA TRP A 104 -18.97 0.84 -12.12
C TRP A 104 -19.34 -0.36 -11.26
N GLU A 105 -18.33 -0.96 -10.61
CA GLU A 105 -18.52 -2.16 -9.79
C GLU A 105 -19.23 -1.88 -8.44
N HIS A 106 -18.99 -0.70 -7.86
CA HIS A 106 -19.34 -0.47 -6.46
C HIS A 106 -20.22 0.75 -6.18
N ALA A 107 -20.46 1.62 -7.17
CA ALA A 107 -21.28 2.80 -7.00
C ALA A 107 -22.49 2.80 -7.96
N ARG A 108 -23.63 3.34 -7.49
CA ARG A 108 -24.82 3.53 -8.34
C ARG A 108 -24.84 4.95 -8.86
N LEU A 109 -23.98 5.27 -9.82
CA LEU A 109 -23.79 6.60 -10.39
C LEU A 109 -24.20 6.61 -11.86
N LYS A 110 -24.64 7.80 -12.36
CA LYS A 110 -24.86 8.02 -13.79
C LYS A 110 -23.50 8.21 -14.48
N GLU A 111 -23.47 7.90 -15.78
CA GLU A 111 -22.24 8.02 -16.60
C GLU A 111 -21.61 9.41 -16.53
N LYS A 112 -22.42 10.47 -16.50
CA LYS A 112 -21.93 11.85 -16.37
C LYS A 112 -21.19 12.07 -15.07
N GLU A 113 -21.72 11.56 -13.94
CA GLU A 113 -21.11 11.68 -12.62
C GLU A 113 -19.80 10.90 -12.55
N ILE A 114 -19.75 9.71 -13.18
CA ILE A 114 -18.54 8.89 -13.28
C ILE A 114 -17.44 9.67 -14.04
N ARG A 115 -17.76 10.27 -15.20
CA ARG A 115 -16.79 11.07 -15.98
C ARG A 115 -16.25 12.25 -15.18
N GLU A 116 -17.10 12.95 -14.44
CA GLU A 116 -16.69 14.06 -13.57
C GLU A 116 -15.71 13.58 -12.49
N ILE A 117 -16.03 12.46 -11.81
CA ILE A 117 -15.15 11.85 -10.80
C ILE A 117 -13.82 11.43 -11.43
N VAL A 118 -13.83 10.75 -12.58
CA VAL A 118 -12.62 10.31 -13.28
C VAL A 118 -11.72 11.50 -13.60
N SER A 119 -12.27 12.56 -14.19
CA SER A 119 -11.51 13.77 -14.50
C SER A 119 -10.91 14.42 -13.25
N ASP A 120 -11.67 14.48 -12.14
CA ASP A 120 -11.19 15.02 -10.86
C ASP A 120 -10.07 14.17 -10.26
N ARG A 121 -10.17 12.83 -10.33
CA ARG A 121 -9.14 11.94 -9.81
C ARG A 121 -7.87 11.99 -10.65
N LEU A 122 -7.97 12.05 -11.96
CA LEU A 122 -6.83 12.23 -12.85
C LEU A 122 -6.14 13.58 -12.60
N ARG A 123 -6.91 14.65 -12.42
CA ARG A 123 -6.37 15.98 -12.07
C ARG A 123 -5.65 15.95 -10.71
N ALA A 124 -6.22 15.27 -9.72
CA ALA A 124 -5.61 15.13 -8.38
C ALA A 124 -4.25 14.42 -8.42
N VAL A 125 -3.98 13.60 -9.43
CA VAL A 125 -2.68 12.94 -9.62
C VAL A 125 -1.80 13.65 -10.69
N GLY A 126 -2.16 14.89 -11.07
CA GLY A 126 -1.41 15.70 -12.03
C GLY A 126 -1.51 15.20 -13.47
N LEU A 127 -2.61 14.54 -13.82
CA LEU A 127 -2.91 14.11 -15.19
C LEU A 127 -4.18 14.79 -15.68
N SER A 128 -4.18 15.26 -16.93
CA SER A 128 -5.36 15.86 -17.58
C SER A 128 -5.33 15.57 -19.07
N GLY A 129 -6.50 15.31 -19.67
CA GLY A 129 -6.63 15.09 -21.12
C GLY A 129 -5.98 13.77 -21.59
N VAL A 130 -5.91 12.77 -20.71
CA VAL A 130 -5.35 11.44 -21.01
C VAL A 130 -6.38 10.33 -20.93
N GLU A 131 -7.64 10.66 -20.72
CA GLU A 131 -8.73 9.73 -20.44
C GLU A 131 -8.89 8.67 -21.54
N GLU A 132 -8.69 9.05 -22.79
CA GLU A 132 -8.85 8.18 -23.97
C GLU A 132 -7.57 7.39 -24.33
N LYS A 133 -6.46 7.64 -23.65
CA LYS A 133 -5.20 6.90 -23.88
C LYS A 133 -5.28 5.49 -23.36
N MET A 134 -4.54 4.60 -24.02
CA MET A 134 -4.32 3.22 -23.53
C MET A 134 -3.12 3.18 -22.58
N PRO A 135 -3.07 2.22 -21.63
CA PRO A 135 -1.92 2.05 -20.75
C PRO A 135 -0.57 1.88 -21.45
N SER A 136 -0.56 1.32 -22.66
CA SER A 136 0.64 1.16 -23.50
C SER A 136 1.23 2.48 -24.00
N GLU A 137 0.45 3.56 -24.02
CA GLU A 137 0.87 4.90 -24.43
C GLU A 137 1.44 5.73 -23.29
N LEU A 138 1.47 5.17 -22.06
CA LEU A 138 1.87 5.87 -20.84
C LEU A 138 3.31 5.52 -20.44
N SER A 139 4.03 6.52 -19.92
CA SER A 139 5.29 6.26 -19.20
C SER A 139 5.04 5.49 -17.90
N GLY A 140 6.10 4.89 -17.32
CA GLY A 140 6.00 4.17 -16.04
C GLY A 140 5.42 5.04 -14.91
N GLY A 141 5.88 6.27 -14.78
CA GLY A 141 5.35 7.23 -13.81
C GLY A 141 3.88 7.61 -14.06
N MET A 142 3.47 7.78 -15.32
CA MET A 142 2.07 8.03 -15.66
C MET A 142 1.19 6.83 -15.30
N ARG A 143 1.62 5.59 -15.57
CA ARG A 143 0.88 4.38 -15.18
C ARG A 143 0.67 4.33 -13.65
N LYS A 144 1.70 4.66 -12.85
CA LYS A 144 1.57 4.74 -11.38
C LYS A 144 0.57 5.79 -10.92
N ARG A 145 0.57 6.97 -11.55
CA ARG A 145 -0.41 8.05 -11.28
C ARG A 145 -1.84 7.62 -11.63
N VAL A 146 -2.06 6.97 -12.77
CA VAL A 146 -3.38 6.41 -13.13
C VAL A 146 -3.80 5.33 -12.13
N GLY A 147 -2.89 4.43 -11.72
CA GLY A 147 -3.15 3.43 -10.67
C GLY A 147 -3.56 4.07 -9.35
N LEU A 148 -2.95 5.19 -8.97
CA LEU A 148 -3.33 5.95 -7.78
C LEU A 148 -4.71 6.62 -7.97
N ALA A 149 -4.98 7.24 -9.13
CA ALA A 149 -6.30 7.81 -9.44
C ALA A 149 -7.40 6.76 -9.32
N ARG A 150 -7.18 5.54 -9.85
CA ARG A 150 -8.08 4.40 -9.68
C ARG A 150 -8.24 4.01 -8.20
N ALA A 151 -7.15 3.93 -7.44
CA ALA A 151 -7.18 3.56 -6.03
C ALA A 151 -8.02 4.53 -5.20
N ILE A 152 -8.04 5.83 -5.53
CA ILE A 152 -8.81 6.86 -4.80
C ILE A 152 -10.18 7.19 -5.44
N ALA A 153 -10.60 6.46 -6.48
CA ALA A 153 -11.84 6.75 -7.20
C ALA A 153 -13.09 6.69 -6.30
N LEU A 154 -13.18 5.68 -5.44
CA LEU A 154 -14.28 5.47 -4.49
C LEU A 154 -14.17 6.31 -3.20
N ARG A 155 -13.21 7.24 -3.09
CA ARG A 155 -12.91 7.97 -1.85
C ARG A 155 -12.69 7.02 -0.67
N PRO A 156 -11.70 6.12 -0.75
CA PRO A 156 -11.41 5.18 0.32
C PRO A 156 -10.96 5.92 1.59
N GLN A 157 -11.00 5.22 2.72
CA GLN A 157 -10.41 5.69 3.98
C GLN A 157 -8.95 5.23 4.13
N ILE A 158 -8.62 4.12 3.49
CA ILE A 158 -7.32 3.47 3.59
C ILE A 158 -6.75 3.24 2.19
N VAL A 159 -5.48 3.57 1.96
CA VAL A 159 -4.79 3.24 0.71
C VAL A 159 -3.55 2.41 1.01
N LEU A 160 -3.46 1.27 0.35
CA LEU A 160 -2.33 0.35 0.41
C LEU A 160 -1.43 0.57 -0.81
N PHE A 161 -0.14 0.71 -0.58
CA PHE A 161 0.87 0.89 -1.61
C PHE A 161 1.88 -0.26 -1.54
N ASP A 162 1.96 -1.04 -2.59
CA ASP A 162 2.97 -2.11 -2.71
C ASP A 162 4.07 -1.65 -3.65
N GLU A 163 5.20 -1.21 -3.09
CA GLU A 163 6.41 -0.75 -3.80
C GLU A 163 6.11 0.35 -4.85
N PRO A 164 5.52 1.50 -4.46
CA PRO A 164 5.01 2.49 -5.42
C PRO A 164 6.08 3.15 -6.29
N THR A 165 7.33 3.20 -5.85
CA THR A 165 8.45 3.88 -6.52
C THR A 165 9.39 2.94 -7.27
N THR A 166 9.19 1.63 -7.15
CA THR A 166 10.03 0.62 -7.82
C THR A 166 10.02 0.80 -9.35
N GLY A 167 11.21 0.78 -9.94
CA GLY A 167 11.40 0.92 -11.40
C GLY A 167 11.34 2.36 -11.92
N LEU A 168 11.31 3.36 -11.04
CA LEU A 168 11.37 4.77 -11.40
C LEU A 168 12.77 5.35 -11.16
N ASP A 169 13.13 6.37 -11.94
CA ASP A 169 14.32 7.18 -11.68
C ASP A 169 14.13 8.06 -10.42
N PRO A 170 15.20 8.63 -9.85
CA PRO A 170 15.12 9.40 -8.62
C PRO A 170 14.17 10.61 -8.68
N VAL A 171 14.06 11.29 -9.83
CA VAL A 171 13.20 12.47 -9.99
C VAL A 171 11.72 12.04 -9.99
N MET A 172 11.42 10.96 -10.72
CA MET A 172 10.08 10.38 -10.74
C MET A 172 9.70 9.76 -9.39
N THR A 173 10.66 9.15 -8.69
CA THR A 173 10.48 8.64 -7.31
C THR A 173 10.03 9.76 -6.39
N GLU A 174 10.73 10.90 -6.37
CA GLU A 174 10.36 12.06 -5.55
C GLU A 174 8.99 12.63 -5.95
N ALA A 175 8.68 12.67 -7.25
CA ALA A 175 7.37 13.11 -7.72
C ALA A 175 6.22 12.19 -7.25
N ILE A 176 6.44 10.87 -7.18
CA ILE A 176 5.45 9.93 -6.63
C ILE A 176 5.36 10.05 -5.10
N ASN A 177 6.47 10.23 -4.40
CA ASN A 177 6.48 10.46 -2.95
C ASN A 177 5.67 11.71 -2.59
N HIS A 178 5.89 12.82 -3.28
CA HIS A 178 5.13 14.05 -3.10
C HIS A 178 3.64 13.82 -3.35
N LEU A 179 3.30 13.13 -4.43
CA LEU A 179 1.92 12.82 -4.76
C LEU A 179 1.23 11.94 -3.70
N ILE A 180 1.95 10.96 -3.11
CA ILE A 180 1.43 10.15 -1.99
C ILE A 180 1.12 11.03 -0.79
N MET A 181 2.04 11.95 -0.43
CA MET A 181 1.86 12.87 0.70
C MET A 181 0.67 13.81 0.47
N GLU A 182 0.63 14.50 -0.68
CA GLU A 182 -0.48 15.39 -1.03
C GLU A 182 -1.83 14.65 -1.05
N THR A 183 -1.86 13.45 -1.61
CA THR A 183 -3.10 12.64 -1.66
C THR A 183 -3.52 12.24 -0.24
N GLN A 184 -2.57 11.84 0.61
CA GLN A 184 -2.84 11.49 2.00
C GLN A 184 -3.42 12.68 2.77
N GLU A 185 -2.82 13.87 2.65
CA GLU A 185 -3.27 15.09 3.32
C GLU A 185 -4.63 15.57 2.80
N ASN A 186 -4.78 15.69 1.47
CA ASN A 186 -6.00 16.22 0.85
C ASN A 186 -7.23 15.35 1.07
N PHE A 187 -7.06 14.04 1.17
CA PHE A 187 -8.16 13.08 1.38
C PHE A 187 -8.20 12.52 2.80
N HIS A 188 -7.30 12.95 3.70
CA HIS A 188 -7.18 12.45 5.08
C HIS A 188 -7.06 10.93 5.16
N LEU A 189 -6.24 10.35 4.29
CA LEU A 189 -6.12 8.90 4.15
C LEU A 189 -5.26 8.28 5.26
N THR A 190 -5.61 7.06 5.64
CA THR A 190 -4.70 6.14 6.31
C THR A 190 -3.89 5.41 5.23
N CYS A 191 -2.58 5.56 5.20
CA CYS A 191 -1.72 4.96 4.19
C CYS A 191 -0.86 3.85 4.79
N VAL A 192 -0.79 2.71 4.10
CA VAL A 192 0.15 1.62 4.40
C VAL A 192 1.04 1.43 3.18
N VAL A 193 2.33 1.67 3.32
CA VAL A 193 3.28 1.64 2.22
C VAL A 193 4.31 0.54 2.47
N ILE A 194 4.47 -0.37 1.53
CA ILE A 194 5.65 -1.23 1.45
C ILE A 194 6.67 -0.53 0.57
N SER A 195 7.89 -0.38 1.06
CA SER A 195 9.02 0.11 0.27
C SER A 195 10.35 -0.45 0.77
N HIS A 196 11.33 -0.53 -0.11
CA HIS A 196 12.72 -0.78 0.21
C HIS A 196 13.62 0.42 -0.13
N ASP A 197 13.05 1.47 -0.71
CA ASP A 197 13.76 2.72 -1.00
C ASP A 197 13.84 3.59 0.25
N LEU A 198 15.04 3.69 0.83
CA LEU A 198 15.27 4.42 2.09
C LEU A 198 14.89 5.89 1.99
N GLN A 199 15.10 6.55 0.85
CA GLN A 199 14.72 7.97 0.69
C GLN A 199 13.22 8.13 0.80
N SER A 200 12.45 7.33 0.05
CA SER A 200 10.98 7.32 0.12
C SER A 200 10.48 7.00 1.52
N ILE A 201 11.03 5.96 2.18
CA ILE A 201 10.63 5.52 3.52
C ILE A 201 10.67 6.67 4.52
N PHE A 202 11.79 7.39 4.56
CA PHE A 202 11.97 8.51 5.49
C PHE A 202 11.28 9.80 5.05
N ARG A 203 10.91 9.92 3.78
CA ARG A 203 10.22 11.08 3.23
C ARG A 203 8.73 11.06 3.54
N ILE A 204 8.08 9.90 3.36
CA ILE A 204 6.60 9.79 3.43
C ILE A 204 6.09 9.21 4.75
N GLY A 205 6.95 8.52 5.52
CA GLY A 205 6.53 7.77 6.70
C GLY A 205 6.31 8.66 7.92
N HIS A 206 5.11 8.61 8.51
CA HIS A 206 4.87 9.10 9.88
C HIS A 206 5.29 8.05 10.91
N LYS A 207 5.14 6.77 10.55
CA LYS A 207 5.56 5.62 11.34
C LYS A 207 6.24 4.60 10.43
N ILE A 208 7.31 3.98 10.90
CA ILE A 208 8.02 2.93 10.19
C ILE A 208 7.96 1.67 11.04
N ALA A 209 7.64 0.53 10.43
CA ALA A 209 7.62 -0.79 11.06
C ALA A 209 8.55 -1.74 10.30
N MET A 210 9.50 -2.37 10.97
CA MET A 210 10.42 -3.32 10.35
C MET A 210 9.95 -4.75 10.54
N LEU A 211 9.63 -5.40 9.43
CA LEU A 211 9.29 -6.82 9.36
C LEU A 211 10.55 -7.65 9.13
N TYR A 212 10.86 -8.53 10.08
CA TYR A 212 11.96 -9.46 9.98
C TYR A 212 11.57 -10.83 10.55
N GLU A 213 11.87 -11.91 9.84
CA GLU A 213 11.56 -13.31 10.22
C GLU A 213 10.09 -13.52 10.67
N GLY A 214 9.16 -12.82 10.01
CA GLY A 214 7.73 -12.97 10.23
C GLY A 214 7.14 -12.19 11.40
N VAL A 215 7.92 -11.36 12.07
CA VAL A 215 7.48 -10.49 13.18
C VAL A 215 7.90 -9.03 12.94
N ILE A 216 7.21 -8.09 13.59
CA ILE A 216 7.66 -6.70 13.66
C ILE A 216 8.67 -6.58 14.79
N ILE A 217 9.96 -6.38 14.43
CA ILE A 217 11.05 -6.27 15.40
C ILE A 217 11.20 -4.86 15.96
N ALA A 218 10.73 -3.84 15.23
CA ALA A 218 10.70 -2.46 15.69
C ALA A 218 9.61 -1.68 14.97
N GLN A 219 9.05 -0.69 15.66
CA GLN A 219 8.15 0.31 15.09
C GLN A 219 8.32 1.63 15.83
N GLY A 220 8.24 2.74 15.12
CA GLY A 220 8.41 4.07 15.70
C GLY A 220 8.40 5.16 14.62
N THR A 221 8.72 6.39 15.03
CA THR A 221 8.93 7.51 14.10
C THR A 221 10.16 7.26 13.21
N PRO A 222 10.31 7.99 12.10
CA PRO A 222 11.54 7.97 11.30
C PRO A 222 12.81 8.17 12.13
N GLU A 223 12.75 9.06 13.14
CA GLU A 223 13.85 9.37 14.05
C GLU A 223 14.18 8.18 14.95
N ASP A 224 13.17 7.51 15.51
CA ASP A 224 13.34 6.32 16.34
C ASP A 224 14.05 5.18 15.57
N ILE A 225 13.63 4.97 14.33
CA ILE A 225 14.22 3.93 13.47
C ILE A 225 15.65 4.28 13.07
N ARG A 226 15.95 5.54 12.76
CA ARG A 226 17.34 5.99 12.49
C ARG A 226 18.25 5.87 13.70
N ALA A 227 17.72 6.15 14.90
CA ALA A 227 18.46 6.07 16.14
C ALA A 227 18.57 4.65 16.72
N SER A 228 17.93 3.67 16.10
CA SER A 228 17.89 2.29 16.58
C SER A 228 19.29 1.70 16.72
N ARG A 229 19.50 0.98 17.84
CA ARG A 229 20.73 0.21 18.08
C ARG A 229 20.63 -1.24 17.66
N ASP A 230 19.46 -1.68 17.24
CA ASP A 230 19.23 -3.05 16.77
C ASP A 230 20.12 -3.36 15.55
N PRO A 231 20.89 -4.44 15.58
CA PRO A 231 21.85 -4.77 14.52
C PRO A 231 21.18 -5.10 13.18
N VAL A 232 19.94 -5.64 13.19
CA VAL A 232 19.17 -5.95 11.98
C VAL A 232 18.75 -4.63 11.29
N ILE A 233 18.24 -3.67 12.08
CA ILE A 233 17.85 -2.36 11.57
C ILE A 233 19.06 -1.61 11.02
N LYS A 234 20.16 -1.58 11.78
CA LYS A 234 21.41 -0.94 11.33
C LYS A 234 21.92 -1.51 10.01
N GLN A 235 21.96 -2.84 9.90
CA GLN A 235 22.38 -3.51 8.67
C GLN A 235 21.46 -3.14 7.50
N PHE A 236 20.14 -3.17 7.72
CA PHE A 236 19.17 -2.82 6.67
C PHE A 236 19.32 -1.37 6.20
N LEU A 237 19.43 -0.42 7.15
CA LEU A 237 19.56 1.01 6.82
C LEU A 237 20.91 1.34 6.16
N ALA A 238 21.99 0.65 6.54
CA ALA A 238 23.31 0.84 5.95
C ALA A 238 23.48 0.12 4.60
N GLY A 239 22.56 -0.78 4.23
CA GLY A 239 22.73 -1.64 3.05
C GLY A 239 23.96 -2.56 3.16
N SER A 240 24.41 -2.88 4.41
CA SER A 240 25.60 -3.68 4.64
C SER A 240 25.35 -5.15 4.32
N ILE A 241 26.35 -5.81 3.69
CA ILE A 241 26.36 -7.26 3.53
C ILE A 241 26.73 -8.00 4.82
N GLU A 242 27.42 -7.32 5.73
CA GLU A 242 27.81 -7.87 7.03
C GLU A 242 26.74 -7.58 8.07
N GLY A 243 26.27 -8.62 8.80
CA GLY A 243 25.30 -8.49 9.87
C GLY A 243 24.38 -9.71 10.00
N PRO A 244 23.35 -9.62 10.86
CA PRO A 244 22.43 -10.74 11.13
C PRO A 244 21.52 -11.10 9.96
N ILE A 245 21.25 -10.16 9.03
CA ILE A 245 20.48 -10.45 7.82
C ILE A 245 21.35 -11.27 6.86
N ARG A 246 21.05 -12.56 6.72
CA ARG A 246 21.78 -13.46 5.83
C ARG A 246 21.39 -13.21 4.38
N ILE A 247 22.38 -13.07 3.48
CA ILE A 247 22.18 -13.08 2.03
C ILE A 247 22.09 -14.55 1.62
N MET A 248 21.02 -14.94 0.93
CA MET A 248 20.88 -16.28 0.33
C MET A 248 21.53 -16.27 -1.04
#